data_c7c295a20a0d8bde3490784453733c1b
#
_entry.id   c7c295a20a0d8bde3490784453733c1b
#
_cell.length_a   1.000
_cell.length_b   1.000
_cell.length_c   1.000
_cell.angle_alpha   90.00
_cell.angle_beta   90.00
_cell.angle_gamma   90.00
#
_symmetry.space_group_name_H-M   'P 1'
#
loop_
_entity.id
_entity.type
_entity.pdbx_description
1 polymer ?
#
loop_
_entity_poly.entity_id
_entity_poly.type
_entity_poly.pdbx_seq_one_letter_code
_entity_poly.pdbx_strand_id
1 'polypeptide(L)'
;MSLEELRSKLTAIDRQIVELIADRQGVVGEIGKSKQSTGRATRDYEREKDVLDMARARAGELGVDPNLAEEILTALIRASLAHQERSRVAAEAAGDGRRALIIGGAGKMGGWFVDYFSSQGFLTVIADTGVKPGPGRCRDWRQAGTDYDVIVV
;
A
#
# COMPACT_ATOMS: atom_id res chain seq x y z
N MET A 1 4.71 -40.44 -9.90
CA MET A 1 3.98 -39.22 -9.46
C MET A 1 3.06 -38.80 -10.59
N SER A 2 1.77 -38.71 -10.32
CA SER A 2 0.78 -38.34 -11.32
C SER A 2 0.84 -36.82 -11.61
N LEU A 3 0.25 -36.34 -12.72
CA LEU A 3 0.17 -34.92 -13.04
C LEU A 3 -0.61 -34.18 -11.97
N GLU A 4 -1.65 -34.77 -11.40
CA GLU A 4 -2.45 -34.18 -10.32
C GLU A 4 -1.63 -34.01 -9.03
N GLU A 5 -0.79 -34.97 -8.68
CA GLU A 5 0.12 -34.86 -7.53
C GLU A 5 1.14 -33.75 -7.72
N LEU A 6 1.67 -33.56 -8.95
CA LEU A 6 2.60 -32.48 -9.29
C LEU A 6 1.93 -31.10 -9.20
N ARG A 7 0.71 -30.97 -9.71
CA ARG A 7 -0.09 -29.73 -9.61
C ARG A 7 -0.41 -29.38 -8.16
N SER A 8 -0.78 -30.38 -7.35
CA SER A 8 -1.03 -30.17 -5.92
C SER A 8 0.22 -29.69 -5.18
N LYS A 9 1.39 -30.27 -5.49
CA LYS A 9 2.67 -29.81 -4.97
C LYS A 9 2.98 -28.36 -5.36
N LEU A 10 2.78 -28.02 -6.63
CA LEU A 10 3.00 -26.65 -7.11
C LEU A 10 2.09 -25.68 -6.37
N THR A 11 0.80 -25.97 -6.24
CA THR A 11 -0.15 -25.14 -5.49
C THR A 11 0.26 -24.97 -4.02
N ALA A 12 0.82 -25.99 -3.39
CA ALA A 12 1.32 -25.87 -2.02
C ALA A 12 2.52 -24.92 -1.93
N ILE A 13 3.44 -24.99 -2.89
CA ILE A 13 4.58 -24.06 -2.98
C ILE A 13 4.10 -22.63 -3.21
N ASP A 14 3.15 -22.41 -4.12
CA ASP A 14 2.58 -21.07 -4.39
C ASP A 14 1.96 -20.46 -3.13
N ARG A 15 1.25 -21.26 -2.32
CA ARG A 15 0.73 -20.80 -1.02
C ARG A 15 1.85 -20.39 -0.07
N GLN A 16 2.91 -21.18 0.04
CA GLN A 16 4.05 -20.83 0.88
C GLN A 16 4.73 -19.52 0.44
N ILE A 17 4.84 -19.30 -0.87
CA ILE A 17 5.36 -18.04 -1.40
C ILE A 17 4.50 -16.86 -0.92
N VAL A 18 3.17 -16.97 -1.01
CA VAL A 18 2.26 -15.90 -0.54
C VAL A 18 2.37 -15.69 0.97
N GLU A 19 2.48 -16.74 1.76
CA GLU A 19 2.68 -16.67 3.22
C GLU A 19 4.00 -15.95 3.56
N LEU A 20 5.11 -16.32 2.91
CA LEU A 20 6.40 -15.66 3.09
C LEU A 20 6.38 -14.18 2.67
N ILE A 21 5.61 -13.81 1.64
CA ILE A 21 5.40 -12.42 1.26
C ILE A 21 4.68 -11.66 2.38
N ALA A 22 3.64 -12.24 2.98
CA ALA A 22 2.90 -11.65 4.08
C ALA A 22 3.79 -11.45 5.31
N ASP A 23 4.57 -12.46 5.70
CA ASP A 23 5.52 -12.40 6.82
C ASP A 23 6.56 -11.29 6.59
N ARG A 24 7.12 -11.24 5.38
CA ARG A 24 8.07 -10.19 5.01
C ARG A 24 7.45 -8.78 5.13
N GLN A 25 6.21 -8.60 4.69
CA GLN A 25 5.52 -7.32 4.81
C GLN A 25 5.27 -6.92 6.28
N GLY A 26 4.96 -7.89 7.14
CA GLY A 26 4.85 -7.68 8.58
C GLY A 26 6.13 -7.09 9.18
N VAL A 27 7.28 -7.75 8.93
CA VAL A 27 8.59 -7.28 9.38
C VAL A 27 8.94 -5.89 8.83
N VAL A 28 8.64 -5.64 7.55
CA VAL A 28 8.85 -4.32 6.92
C VAL A 28 8.01 -3.24 7.59
N GLY A 29 6.77 -3.55 8.01
CA GLY A 29 5.92 -2.66 8.78
C GLY A 29 6.54 -2.28 10.14
N GLU A 30 7.12 -3.22 10.85
CA GLU A 30 7.83 -2.97 12.11
C GLU A 30 9.08 -2.11 11.90
N ILE A 31 9.87 -2.38 10.87
CA ILE A 31 11.02 -1.56 10.48
C ILE A 31 10.57 -0.12 10.17
N GLY A 32 9.46 0.05 9.46
CA GLY A 32 8.88 1.36 9.15
C GLY A 32 8.56 2.16 10.41
N LYS A 33 7.89 1.54 11.38
CA LYS A 33 7.58 2.16 12.69
C LYS A 33 8.86 2.56 13.45
N SER A 34 9.87 1.69 13.47
CA SER A 34 11.15 1.97 14.12
C SER A 34 11.91 3.12 13.45
N LYS A 35 11.88 3.21 12.11
CA LYS A 35 12.50 4.32 11.38
C LYS A 35 11.79 5.66 11.66
N GLN A 36 10.45 5.67 11.72
CA GLN A 36 9.69 6.87 12.08
C GLN A 36 10.06 7.40 13.46
N SER A 37 10.17 6.53 14.46
CA SER A 37 10.54 6.93 15.82
C SER A 37 11.96 7.48 15.93
N THR A 38 12.86 7.14 15.00
CA THR A 38 14.28 7.55 14.99
C THR A 38 14.62 8.63 13.96
N GLY A 39 13.63 9.11 13.19
CA GLY A 39 13.83 10.14 12.16
C GLY A 39 14.68 9.67 10.97
N ARG A 40 14.86 8.37 10.78
CA ARG A 40 15.66 7.82 9.68
C ARG A 40 14.89 7.82 8.37
N ALA A 41 15.62 7.99 7.26
CA ALA A 41 15.04 7.94 5.92
C ALA A 41 14.32 6.60 5.66
N THR A 42 13.17 6.67 5.01
CA THR A 42 12.38 5.49 4.64
C THR A 42 13.18 4.57 3.71
N ARG A 43 13.89 5.16 2.73
CA ARG A 43 14.66 4.42 1.74
C ARG A 43 16.13 4.28 2.16
N ASP A 44 16.66 3.07 2.01
CA ASP A 44 18.04 2.70 2.32
C ASP A 44 18.62 1.95 1.11
N TYR A 45 19.31 2.69 0.26
CA TYR A 45 19.84 2.18 -1.02
C TYR A 45 20.93 1.12 -0.82
N GLU A 46 21.75 1.25 0.22
CA GLU A 46 22.79 0.29 0.54
C GLU A 46 22.17 -1.06 0.92
N ARG A 47 21.16 -1.02 1.80
CA ARG A 47 20.41 -2.22 2.19
C ARG A 47 19.64 -2.84 1.02
N GLU A 48 19.05 -2.04 0.14
CA GLU A 48 18.39 -2.55 -1.08
C GLU A 48 19.37 -3.32 -1.95
N LYS A 49 20.57 -2.75 -2.18
CA LYS A 49 21.63 -3.41 -2.94
C LYS A 49 22.04 -4.73 -2.32
N ASP A 50 22.33 -4.76 -1.01
CA ASP A 50 22.74 -5.99 -0.29
C ASP A 50 21.69 -7.10 -0.44
N VAL A 51 20.39 -6.76 -0.37
CA VAL A 51 19.30 -7.72 -0.54
C VAL A 51 19.27 -8.29 -1.94
N LEU A 52 19.49 -7.47 -2.97
CA LEU A 52 19.49 -7.92 -4.36
C LEU A 52 20.75 -8.77 -4.67
N ASP A 53 21.91 -8.37 -4.17
CA ASP A 53 23.16 -9.13 -4.33
C ASP A 53 23.06 -10.51 -3.65
N MET A 54 22.50 -10.56 -2.44
CA MET A 54 22.22 -11.82 -1.73
C MET A 54 21.24 -12.70 -2.53
N ALA A 55 20.16 -12.12 -3.07
CA ALA A 55 19.17 -12.87 -3.83
C ALA A 55 19.77 -13.49 -5.10
N ARG A 56 20.60 -12.74 -5.84
CA ARG A 56 21.30 -13.25 -7.02
C ARG A 56 22.26 -14.40 -6.69
N ALA A 57 23.06 -14.23 -5.63
CA ALA A 57 23.99 -15.25 -5.19
C ALA A 57 23.25 -16.53 -4.78
N ARG A 58 22.19 -16.41 -3.98
CA ARG A 58 21.41 -17.56 -3.52
C ARG A 58 20.68 -18.27 -4.64
N ALA A 59 20.15 -17.52 -5.61
CA ALA A 59 19.53 -18.10 -6.81
C ALA A 59 20.53 -18.95 -7.59
N GLY A 60 21.75 -18.47 -7.81
CA GLY A 60 22.81 -19.23 -8.48
C GLY A 60 23.15 -20.54 -7.77
N GLU A 61 23.24 -20.53 -6.43
CA GLU A 61 23.49 -21.74 -5.63
C GLU A 61 22.37 -22.79 -5.78
N LEU A 62 21.13 -22.33 -5.99
CA LEU A 62 19.95 -23.19 -6.11
C LEU A 62 19.61 -23.58 -7.56
N GLY A 63 20.40 -23.11 -8.55
CA GLY A 63 20.13 -23.34 -9.97
C GLY A 63 18.91 -22.57 -10.49
N VAL A 64 18.53 -21.48 -9.84
CA VAL A 64 17.49 -20.55 -10.26
C VAL A 64 18.13 -19.40 -11.02
N ASP A 65 17.44 -18.84 -12.04
CA ASP A 65 17.91 -17.65 -12.74
C ASP A 65 18.08 -16.47 -11.77
N PRO A 66 19.30 -15.94 -11.62
CA PRO A 66 19.54 -14.80 -10.74
C PRO A 66 18.74 -13.53 -11.09
N ASN A 67 18.42 -13.34 -12.39
CA ASN A 67 17.62 -12.18 -12.81
C ASN A 67 16.17 -12.32 -12.35
N LEU A 68 15.61 -13.51 -12.42
CA LEU A 68 14.26 -13.78 -11.89
C LEU A 68 14.19 -13.51 -10.37
N ALA A 69 15.18 -13.94 -9.62
CA ALA A 69 15.25 -13.67 -8.16
C ALA A 69 15.34 -12.17 -7.87
N GLU A 70 16.15 -11.43 -8.63
CA GLU A 70 16.28 -9.98 -8.53
C GLU A 70 14.96 -9.26 -8.85
N GLU A 71 14.28 -9.64 -9.92
CA GLU A 71 12.98 -9.05 -10.30
C GLU A 71 11.93 -9.22 -9.21
N ILE A 72 11.81 -10.44 -8.64
CA ILE A 72 10.88 -10.74 -7.55
C ILE A 72 11.20 -9.86 -6.33
N LEU A 73 12.45 -9.83 -5.88
CA LEU A 73 12.85 -9.03 -4.71
C LEU A 73 12.70 -7.54 -4.96
N THR A 74 12.96 -7.06 -6.16
CA THR A 74 12.73 -5.66 -6.56
C THR A 74 11.25 -5.29 -6.46
N ALA A 75 10.35 -6.15 -6.95
CA ALA A 75 8.92 -5.94 -6.84
C ALA A 75 8.46 -5.87 -5.36
N LEU A 76 8.97 -6.77 -4.52
CA LEU A 76 8.68 -6.79 -3.09
C LEU A 76 9.23 -5.55 -2.35
N ILE A 77 10.41 -5.06 -2.71
CA ILE A 77 11.00 -3.84 -2.15
C ILE A 77 10.14 -2.62 -2.54
N ARG A 78 9.76 -2.50 -3.80
CA ARG A 78 8.89 -1.40 -4.29
C ARG A 78 7.54 -1.38 -3.57
N ALA A 79 6.90 -2.53 -3.42
CA ALA A 79 5.63 -2.65 -2.70
C ALA A 79 5.78 -2.23 -1.22
N SER A 80 6.88 -2.61 -0.58
CA SER A 80 7.21 -2.26 0.81
C SER A 80 7.41 -0.76 0.99
N LEU A 81 8.18 -0.12 0.09
CA LEU A 81 8.41 1.33 0.13
C LEU A 81 7.11 2.11 -0.06
N ALA A 82 6.27 1.70 -1.01
CA ALA A 82 4.97 2.32 -1.24
C ALA A 82 4.04 2.19 -0.02
N HIS A 83 4.09 1.07 0.69
CA HIS A 83 3.33 0.87 1.92
C HIS A 83 3.84 1.74 3.07
N GLN A 84 5.16 1.77 3.29
CA GLN A 84 5.79 2.61 4.32
C GLN A 84 5.51 4.09 4.09
N GLU A 85 5.60 4.57 2.84
CA GLU A 85 5.33 5.96 2.52
C GLU A 85 3.88 6.35 2.79
N ARG A 86 2.92 5.50 2.39
CA ARG A 86 1.49 5.72 2.73
C ARG A 86 1.26 5.77 4.23
N SER A 87 1.89 4.87 4.99
CA SER A 87 1.77 4.83 6.45
C SER A 87 2.40 6.06 7.11
N ARG A 88 3.53 6.56 6.58
CA ARG A 88 4.20 7.77 7.06
C ARG A 88 3.31 8.99 6.84
N VAL A 89 2.81 9.16 5.61
CA VAL A 89 1.91 10.26 5.26
C VAL A 89 0.65 10.24 6.12
N ALA A 90 0.04 9.06 6.31
CA ALA A 90 -1.14 8.91 7.16
C ALA A 90 -0.85 9.26 8.64
N ALA A 91 0.34 8.90 9.14
CA ALA A 91 0.74 9.20 10.51
C ALA A 91 1.02 10.70 10.71
N GLU A 92 1.68 11.37 9.75
CA GLU A 92 1.93 12.81 9.77
C GLU A 92 0.64 13.62 9.66
N ALA A 93 -0.35 13.09 8.93
CA ALA A 93 -1.65 13.71 8.73
C ALA A 93 -2.68 13.34 9.82
N ALA A 94 -2.42 12.27 10.60
CA ALA A 94 -3.34 11.81 11.63
C ALA A 94 -3.41 12.81 12.78
N GLY A 95 -4.56 13.46 12.94
CA GLY A 95 -4.88 14.22 14.15
C GLY A 95 -5.10 15.71 13.97
N ASP A 96 -5.06 16.28 12.77
CA ASP A 96 -5.38 17.71 12.58
C ASP A 96 -6.88 17.97 12.34
N GLY A 97 -7.68 16.90 12.20
CA GLY A 97 -9.14 17.01 12.07
C GLY A 97 -9.64 17.68 10.78
N ARG A 98 -8.74 17.98 9.83
CA ARG A 98 -9.12 18.62 8.55
C ARG A 98 -10.12 17.78 7.78
N ARG A 99 -11.03 18.45 7.11
CA ARG A 99 -12.12 17.82 6.36
C ARG A 99 -12.05 18.18 4.87
N ALA A 100 -12.26 17.18 4.02
CA ALA A 100 -12.35 17.39 2.58
C ALA A 100 -13.71 16.92 2.04
N LEU A 101 -14.39 17.80 1.29
CA LEU A 101 -15.61 17.46 0.54
C LEU A 101 -15.22 17.16 -0.92
N ILE A 102 -15.56 15.98 -1.40
CA ILE A 102 -15.30 15.57 -2.78
C ILE A 102 -16.64 15.44 -3.51
N ILE A 103 -16.95 16.41 -4.37
CA ILE A 103 -18.15 16.42 -5.21
C ILE A 103 -17.84 15.58 -6.46
N GLY A 104 -18.70 14.59 -6.75
CA GLY A 104 -18.42 13.58 -7.78
C GLY A 104 -17.48 12.45 -7.31
N GLY A 105 -17.39 12.25 -5.99
CA GLY A 105 -16.45 11.30 -5.37
C GLY A 105 -16.70 9.82 -5.68
N ALA A 106 -17.84 9.46 -6.26
CA ALA A 106 -18.11 8.10 -6.75
C ALA A 106 -17.58 7.86 -8.18
N GLY A 107 -17.22 8.91 -8.91
CA GLY A 107 -16.61 8.81 -10.23
C GLY A 107 -15.13 8.39 -10.16
N LYS A 108 -14.57 8.00 -11.30
CA LYS A 108 -13.18 7.52 -11.41
C LYS A 108 -12.16 8.56 -10.91
N MET A 109 -12.31 9.84 -11.30
CA MET A 109 -11.45 10.92 -10.86
C MET A 109 -11.71 11.28 -9.39
N GLY A 110 -12.99 11.40 -9.00
CA GLY A 110 -13.38 11.69 -7.62
C GLY A 110 -12.90 10.63 -6.65
N GLY A 111 -12.96 9.35 -7.00
CA GLY A 111 -12.42 8.25 -6.21
C GLY A 111 -10.91 8.40 -5.95
N TRP A 112 -10.15 8.84 -6.96
CA TRP A 112 -8.72 9.13 -6.79
C TRP A 112 -8.48 10.26 -5.76
N PHE A 113 -9.27 11.33 -5.79
CA PHE A 113 -9.18 12.40 -4.80
C PHE A 113 -9.60 11.94 -3.40
N VAL A 114 -10.61 11.08 -3.28
CA VAL A 114 -11.00 10.47 -1.99
C VAL A 114 -9.82 9.71 -1.41
N ASP A 115 -9.18 8.85 -2.19
CA ASP A 115 -8.02 8.07 -1.76
C ASP A 115 -6.83 8.98 -1.40
N TYR A 116 -6.57 10.02 -2.21
CA TYR A 116 -5.50 10.98 -1.95
C TYR A 116 -5.71 11.71 -0.63
N PHE A 117 -6.85 12.40 -0.43
CA PHE A 117 -7.09 13.16 0.79
C PHE A 117 -7.20 12.26 2.03
N SER A 118 -7.78 11.07 1.90
CA SER A 118 -7.79 10.08 3.00
C SER A 118 -6.37 9.66 3.37
N SER A 119 -5.48 9.46 2.40
CA SER A 119 -4.08 9.14 2.65
C SER A 119 -3.31 10.28 3.32
N GLN A 120 -3.76 11.53 3.14
CA GLN A 120 -3.24 12.72 3.81
C GLN A 120 -3.89 12.98 5.19
N GLY A 121 -4.73 12.05 5.68
CA GLY A 121 -5.38 12.12 7.00
C GLY A 121 -6.60 13.04 7.08
N PHE A 122 -7.11 13.51 5.95
CA PHE A 122 -8.37 14.24 5.95
C PHE A 122 -9.56 13.32 6.20
N LEU A 123 -10.54 13.80 6.95
CA LEU A 123 -11.86 13.21 7.00
C LEU A 123 -12.60 13.53 5.70
N THR A 124 -12.64 12.57 4.78
CA THR A 124 -13.27 12.75 3.48
C THR A 124 -14.77 12.57 3.52
N VAL A 125 -15.52 13.49 2.91
CA VAL A 125 -16.95 13.39 2.68
C VAL A 125 -17.21 13.36 1.18
N ILE A 126 -18.00 12.40 0.73
CA ILE A 126 -18.35 12.19 -0.68
C ILE A 126 -19.76 12.71 -0.93
N ALA A 127 -19.88 13.65 -1.87
CA ALA A 127 -21.16 14.11 -2.40
C ALA A 127 -21.29 13.66 -3.86
N ASP A 128 -22.19 12.73 -4.13
CA ASP A 128 -22.38 12.18 -5.47
C ASP A 128 -23.77 11.55 -5.61
N THR A 129 -24.45 11.80 -6.72
CA THR A 129 -25.78 11.26 -7.00
C THR A 129 -25.82 9.74 -7.04
N GLY A 130 -24.69 9.09 -7.36
CA GLY A 130 -24.53 7.63 -7.44
C GLY A 130 -24.29 6.93 -6.11
N VAL A 131 -24.06 7.66 -5.00
CA VAL A 131 -23.78 7.02 -3.70
C VAL A 131 -25.06 6.70 -2.93
N LYS A 132 -24.98 5.66 -2.08
CA LYS A 132 -25.97 5.45 -1.03
C LYS A 132 -25.63 6.40 0.13
N PRO A 133 -26.60 7.20 0.62
CA PRO A 133 -26.39 8.07 1.77
C PRO A 133 -25.97 7.27 3.02
N GLY A 134 -25.07 7.84 3.80
CA GLY A 134 -24.55 7.24 5.01
C GLY A 134 -23.45 8.11 5.64
N PRO A 135 -22.77 7.64 6.69
CA PRO A 135 -21.68 8.39 7.32
C PRO A 135 -20.63 8.79 6.28
N GLY A 136 -20.37 10.10 6.14
CA GLY A 136 -19.41 10.65 5.18
C GLY A 136 -19.86 10.54 3.70
N ARG A 137 -21.14 10.28 3.41
CA ARG A 137 -21.66 10.17 2.05
C ARG A 137 -23.06 10.80 1.92
N CYS A 138 -23.24 11.68 0.94
CA CYS A 138 -24.52 12.29 0.60
C CYS A 138 -24.72 12.37 -0.91
N ARG A 139 -25.99 12.45 -1.35
CA ARG A 139 -26.31 12.57 -2.79
C ARG A 139 -26.19 13.99 -3.31
N ASP A 140 -26.45 14.96 -2.45
CA ASP A 140 -26.39 16.38 -2.77
C ASP A 140 -25.35 17.04 -1.86
N TRP A 141 -24.37 17.72 -2.44
CA TRP A 141 -23.31 18.43 -1.69
C TRP A 141 -23.89 19.48 -0.73
N ARG A 142 -25.09 20.04 -1.01
CA ARG A 142 -25.78 20.97 -0.12
C ARG A 142 -26.15 20.36 1.24
N GLN A 143 -26.24 19.02 1.30
CA GLN A 143 -26.51 18.27 2.52
C GLN A 143 -25.23 17.94 3.30
N ALA A 144 -24.06 18.16 2.72
CA ALA A 144 -22.77 17.83 3.32
C ALA A 144 -22.37 18.74 4.49
N GLY A 145 -23.02 19.92 4.61
CA GLY A 145 -22.61 20.96 5.58
C GLY A 145 -21.57 21.93 5.00
N THR A 146 -21.01 22.79 5.85
CA THR A 146 -20.15 23.90 5.41
C THR A 146 -18.75 23.92 6.02
N ASP A 147 -18.43 22.99 6.89
CA ASP A 147 -17.17 22.99 7.64
C ASP A 147 -16.13 22.06 6.97
N TYR A 148 -15.52 22.57 5.91
CA TYR A 148 -14.50 21.87 5.13
C TYR A 148 -13.29 22.76 4.87
N ASP A 149 -12.09 22.20 5.04
CA ASP A 149 -10.82 22.85 4.73
C ASP A 149 -10.52 22.81 3.22
N VAL A 150 -11.03 21.77 2.54
CA VAL A 150 -10.86 21.56 1.09
C VAL A 150 -12.18 21.13 0.46
N ILE A 151 -12.51 21.70 -0.69
CA ILE A 151 -13.63 21.27 -1.52
C ILE A 151 -13.08 21.01 -2.92
N VAL A 152 -13.30 19.78 -3.41
CA VAL A 152 -12.98 19.35 -4.78
C VAL A 152 -14.27 19.19 -5.56
N VAL A 153 -14.29 19.76 -6.79
CA VAL A 153 -15.45 19.76 -7.69
C VAL A 153 -15.08 19.12 -9.01
#